data_4fbd4eafd50050a83d0bfe9b7f86f1bb
#
_entry.id   4fbd4eafd50050a83d0bfe9b7f86f1bb
#
_cell.length_a   1.000
_cell.length_b   1.000
_cell.length_c   1.000
_cell.angle_alpha   90.00
_cell.angle_beta   90.00
_cell.angle_gamma   90.00
#
_symmetry.space_group_name_H-M   'P 1'
#
loop_
_entity.id
_entity.type
_entity.pdbx_description
1 polymer ?
#
loop_
_entity_poly.entity_id
_entity_poly.type
_entity_poly.pdbx_seq_one_letter_code
_entity_poly.pdbx_strand_id
1 'polypeptide(L)'
;MSDTRSLASTRTPGFATLAIHAGQKPDPATRARAVPIYQTTSYVFDNADHAARLFALQEPGNIYTRIMNPTTAVLEERVAALEGGVGALAVASGQSAITLALLNLAGAGDEIVSSSSLYGGTYNLFAATLRRFGITTRFVDASSPAAFAAAITPNTKAIYVETIGNPRLDIPDLATIATIAHAAGIPLVVDNTFATPYLCRPFEHGADIVVHSATKWLGGHGNSIGGIIVDSGKFDWKASGRFPGLVEPDPTYHGISYTETFGPAAYIAKVRTQLLRDIGPALSPFNSFLILQGIETLPLRMARSCESALTIARYLAEHPQVTWVSYPGLPDHPSHELAKRYLQGGFGAVICFGIRGGLAAGRKFIDSLQLFSLLANVGDVRSLVIHPASTTHQQLSPEEQLSAGVTPDLIRLSIGLEDVDDLIDDLEQAFRAAAAVL
;
A
#
# COMPACT_ATOMS: atom_id res chain seq x y z
N MET A 1 -43.56 7.34 -7.68
CA MET A 1 -43.64 5.92 -7.36
C MET A 1 -42.35 5.54 -6.66
N SER A 2 -42.45 5.29 -5.37
CA SER A 2 -41.36 5.00 -4.45
C SER A 2 -40.84 3.59 -4.71
N ASP A 3 -39.65 3.47 -5.27
CA ASP A 3 -38.96 2.16 -5.39
C ASP A 3 -38.29 1.84 -4.05
N THR A 4 -39.10 1.30 -3.15
CA THR A 4 -38.63 0.76 -1.87
C THR A 4 -38.15 -0.66 -2.05
N ARG A 5 -37.01 -0.87 -2.69
CA ARG A 5 -36.24 -2.09 -2.55
C ARG A 5 -35.13 -1.89 -1.52
N SER A 6 -35.49 -1.69 -0.28
CA SER A 6 -34.64 -1.95 0.87
C SER A 6 -34.53 -3.48 1.03
N LEU A 7 -33.55 -4.09 0.36
CA LEU A 7 -33.06 -5.38 0.79
C LEU A 7 -32.25 -5.15 2.06
N ALA A 8 -32.93 -5.13 3.20
CA ALA A 8 -32.30 -5.18 4.51
C ALA A 8 -31.71 -6.61 4.71
N SER A 9 -30.66 -6.91 3.93
CA SER A 9 -29.80 -8.05 4.22
C SER A 9 -28.96 -7.66 5.42
N THR A 10 -29.06 -8.39 6.52
CA THR A 10 -28.20 -8.26 7.70
C THR A 10 -26.77 -8.75 7.43
N ARG A 11 -26.51 -9.27 6.24
CA ARG A 11 -25.23 -9.81 5.82
C ARG A 11 -24.37 -8.71 5.16
N THR A 12 -23.14 -8.54 5.65
CA THR A 12 -22.11 -7.72 4.97
C THR A 12 -21.81 -8.30 3.58
N PRO A 13 -21.79 -7.49 2.51
CA PRO A 13 -21.42 -7.95 1.18
C PRO A 13 -20.01 -8.55 1.16
N GLY A 14 -19.81 -9.60 0.37
CA GLY A 14 -18.50 -10.22 0.19
C GLY A 14 -17.54 -9.31 -0.60
N PHE A 15 -16.23 -9.61 -0.54
CA PHE A 15 -15.16 -8.81 -1.10
C PHE A 15 -15.36 -8.44 -2.58
N ALA A 16 -15.69 -9.42 -3.45
CA ALA A 16 -15.91 -9.16 -4.87
C ALA A 16 -17.08 -8.21 -5.12
N THR A 17 -18.14 -8.29 -4.31
CA THR A 17 -19.26 -7.35 -4.37
C THR A 17 -18.85 -5.94 -3.97
N LEU A 18 -18.07 -5.82 -2.89
CA LEU A 18 -17.52 -4.52 -2.45
C LEU A 18 -16.60 -3.90 -3.49
N ALA A 19 -15.73 -4.71 -4.13
CA ALA A 19 -14.82 -4.27 -5.18
C ALA A 19 -15.54 -3.60 -6.38
N ILE A 20 -16.79 -3.99 -6.63
CA ILE A 20 -17.60 -3.47 -7.74
C ILE A 20 -18.54 -2.34 -7.29
N HIS A 21 -19.14 -2.45 -6.10
CA HIS A 21 -20.29 -1.62 -5.73
C HIS A 21 -20.03 -0.61 -4.61
N ALA A 22 -19.02 -0.81 -3.76
CA ALA A 22 -18.79 0.09 -2.64
C ALA A 22 -18.48 1.52 -3.12
N GLY A 23 -19.06 2.51 -2.44
CA GLY A 23 -18.90 3.93 -2.74
C GLY A 23 -19.61 4.42 -4.01
N GLN A 24 -20.24 3.52 -4.81
CA GLN A 24 -20.86 3.91 -6.08
C GLN A 24 -22.39 3.85 -6.01
N LYS A 25 -23.02 4.96 -6.43
CA LYS A 25 -24.44 5.05 -6.75
C LYS A 25 -24.59 5.53 -8.20
N PRO A 26 -25.69 5.19 -8.91
CA PRO A 26 -25.98 5.80 -10.20
C PRO A 26 -25.96 7.33 -10.07
N ASP A 27 -25.34 8.01 -11.04
CA ASP A 27 -25.25 9.46 -11.04
C ASP A 27 -26.65 10.11 -10.91
N PRO A 28 -26.88 11.01 -9.96
CA PRO A 28 -28.23 11.53 -9.69
C PRO A 28 -28.78 12.39 -10.83
N ALA A 29 -27.91 13.05 -11.61
CA ALA A 29 -28.31 13.94 -12.69
C ALA A 29 -28.57 13.18 -13.99
N THR A 30 -27.69 12.26 -14.36
CA THR A 30 -27.71 11.57 -15.67
C THR A 30 -28.19 10.13 -15.61
N ARG A 31 -28.25 9.53 -14.41
CA ARG A 31 -28.48 8.08 -14.19
C ARG A 31 -27.39 7.19 -14.78
N ALA A 32 -26.21 7.74 -15.09
CA ALA A 32 -25.08 6.95 -15.58
C ALA A 32 -24.76 5.81 -14.62
N ARG A 33 -24.53 4.62 -15.20
CA ARG A 33 -24.17 3.41 -14.41
C ARG A 33 -22.69 3.40 -14.06
N ALA A 34 -21.81 3.80 -14.99
CA ALA A 34 -20.40 3.97 -14.72
C ALA A 34 -20.14 5.20 -13.86
N VAL A 35 -19.04 5.20 -13.12
CA VAL A 35 -18.62 6.38 -12.34
C VAL A 35 -18.26 7.50 -13.33
N PRO A 36 -18.93 8.67 -13.29
CA PRO A 36 -18.56 9.81 -14.12
C PRO A 36 -17.16 10.35 -13.77
N ILE A 37 -16.44 10.84 -14.78
CA ILE A 37 -15.16 11.52 -14.58
C ILE A 37 -15.42 13.02 -14.43
N TYR A 38 -15.36 13.54 -13.22
CA TYR A 38 -15.52 14.96 -12.95
C TYR A 38 -14.18 15.71 -13.13
N GLN A 39 -13.81 15.94 -14.36
CA GLN A 39 -12.55 16.64 -14.73
C GLN A 39 -12.75 18.15 -14.61
N THR A 40 -12.80 18.65 -13.38
CA THR A 40 -12.96 20.08 -13.04
C THR A 40 -12.01 20.48 -11.92
N THR A 41 -11.65 21.75 -11.84
CA THR A 41 -10.83 22.29 -10.74
C THR A 41 -11.69 22.69 -9.55
N SER A 42 -12.87 23.27 -9.76
CA SER A 42 -13.69 23.94 -8.75
C SER A 42 -15.18 23.71 -8.98
N TYR A 43 -15.98 24.02 -7.99
CA TYR A 43 -17.43 23.82 -7.96
C TYR A 43 -18.13 25.13 -7.60
N VAL A 44 -19.32 25.35 -8.16
CA VAL A 44 -20.15 26.52 -7.89
C VAL A 44 -20.88 26.34 -6.56
N PHE A 45 -20.94 27.37 -5.76
CA PHE A 45 -21.71 27.43 -4.51
C PHE A 45 -23.10 28.02 -4.78
N ASP A 46 -24.09 27.62 -3.97
CA ASP A 46 -25.45 28.14 -4.07
C ASP A 46 -25.50 29.63 -3.71
N ASN A 47 -24.72 30.06 -2.72
CA ASN A 47 -24.61 31.42 -2.23
C ASN A 47 -23.36 31.60 -1.34
N ALA A 48 -23.09 32.80 -0.88
CA ALA A 48 -21.94 33.11 -0.04
C ALA A 48 -21.95 32.38 1.31
N ASP A 49 -23.13 32.20 1.92
CA ASP A 49 -23.27 31.52 3.21
C ASP A 49 -23.01 30.01 3.06
N HIS A 50 -23.47 29.39 1.96
CA HIS A 50 -23.12 27.99 1.64
C HIS A 50 -21.62 27.85 1.50
N ALA A 51 -20.94 28.72 0.75
CA ALA A 51 -19.49 28.72 0.64
C ALA A 51 -18.81 28.81 2.02
N ALA A 52 -19.26 29.76 2.87
CA ALA A 52 -18.69 29.94 4.21
C ALA A 52 -18.81 28.68 5.09
N ARG A 53 -19.95 27.98 5.06
CA ARG A 53 -20.16 26.75 5.83
C ARG A 53 -19.26 25.61 5.34
N LEU A 54 -19.07 25.45 4.02
CA LEU A 54 -18.16 24.46 3.46
C LEU A 54 -16.69 24.70 3.89
N PHE A 55 -16.23 25.95 3.80
CA PHE A 55 -14.87 26.30 4.24
C PHE A 55 -14.66 26.18 5.75
N ALA A 56 -15.73 26.36 6.54
CA ALA A 56 -15.70 26.18 7.98
C ALA A 56 -15.88 24.70 8.41
N LEU A 57 -15.96 23.75 7.47
CA LEU A 57 -16.19 22.32 7.72
C LEU A 57 -17.51 22.02 8.47
N GLN A 58 -18.51 22.90 8.34
CA GLN A 58 -19.81 22.78 8.99
C GLN A 58 -20.79 21.92 8.20
N GLU A 59 -20.55 21.75 6.90
CA GLU A 59 -21.30 20.82 6.06
C GLU A 59 -20.38 20.15 5.03
N PRO A 60 -20.69 18.90 4.58
CA PRO A 60 -19.94 18.24 3.52
C PRO A 60 -20.29 18.83 2.14
N GLY A 61 -19.31 18.88 1.24
CA GLY A 61 -19.55 19.31 -0.13
C GLY A 61 -18.26 19.47 -0.93
N ASN A 62 -18.41 19.77 -2.22
CA ASN A 62 -17.30 19.95 -3.12
C ASN A 62 -16.88 21.43 -3.19
N ILE A 63 -15.59 21.69 -3.00
CA ILE A 63 -15.01 23.03 -3.06
C ILE A 63 -14.02 23.09 -4.23
N TYR A 64 -13.02 22.23 -4.20
CA TYR A 64 -11.90 22.24 -5.12
C TYR A 64 -11.29 20.84 -5.26
N THR A 65 -11.03 20.42 -6.49
CA THR A 65 -10.63 19.02 -6.80
C THR A 65 -9.35 18.58 -6.07
N ARG A 66 -8.45 19.48 -5.71
CA ARG A 66 -7.27 19.13 -4.92
C ARG A 66 -7.64 18.51 -3.56
N ILE A 67 -8.77 18.91 -2.97
CA ILE A 67 -9.19 18.48 -1.63
C ILE A 67 -10.26 17.38 -1.71
N MET A 68 -11.21 17.51 -2.64
CA MET A 68 -12.32 16.57 -2.87
C MET A 68 -12.78 16.60 -4.33
N ASN A 69 -13.14 15.43 -4.84
CA ASN A 69 -13.67 15.27 -6.19
C ASN A 69 -14.62 14.06 -6.21
N PRO A 70 -15.81 14.13 -6.82
CA PRO A 70 -16.79 13.04 -6.78
C PRO A 70 -16.28 11.71 -7.35
N THR A 71 -15.46 11.73 -8.41
CA THR A 71 -14.85 10.51 -8.96
C THR A 71 -13.86 9.90 -7.96
N THR A 72 -13.01 10.73 -7.38
CA THR A 72 -12.02 10.31 -6.38
C THR A 72 -12.68 9.82 -5.09
N ALA A 73 -13.81 10.44 -4.68
CA ALA A 73 -14.57 10.00 -3.52
C ALA A 73 -15.05 8.54 -3.64
N VAL A 74 -15.49 8.12 -4.84
CA VAL A 74 -15.87 6.70 -5.07
C VAL A 74 -14.67 5.78 -4.86
N LEU A 75 -13.48 6.16 -5.32
CA LEU A 75 -12.26 5.38 -5.09
C LEU A 75 -11.92 5.27 -3.60
N GLU A 76 -12.00 6.40 -2.88
CA GLU A 76 -11.74 6.46 -1.45
C GLU A 76 -12.71 5.58 -0.65
N GLU A 77 -14.03 5.72 -0.89
CA GLU A 77 -15.05 4.92 -0.23
C GLU A 77 -14.91 3.42 -0.55
N ARG A 78 -14.56 3.08 -1.79
CA ARG A 78 -14.36 1.69 -2.21
C ARG A 78 -13.20 1.03 -1.49
N VAL A 79 -12.05 1.68 -1.45
CA VAL A 79 -10.87 1.11 -0.77
C VAL A 79 -11.06 1.09 0.75
N ALA A 80 -11.70 2.11 1.33
CA ALA A 80 -12.07 2.08 2.75
C ALA A 80 -12.95 0.88 3.08
N ALA A 81 -13.97 0.59 2.25
CA ALA A 81 -14.84 -0.57 2.44
C ALA A 81 -14.10 -1.92 2.27
N LEU A 82 -13.17 -2.02 1.31
CA LEU A 82 -12.37 -3.22 1.09
C LEU A 82 -11.42 -3.51 2.25
N GLU A 83 -10.79 -2.50 2.81
CA GLU A 83 -9.93 -2.64 4.00
C GLU A 83 -10.72 -2.76 5.30
N GLY A 84 -11.98 -2.29 5.33
CA GLY A 84 -12.80 -2.22 6.55
C GLY A 84 -12.49 -1.01 7.42
N GLY A 85 -12.02 0.09 6.80
CA GLY A 85 -11.76 1.37 7.45
C GLY A 85 -12.98 2.28 7.49
N VAL A 86 -12.89 3.36 8.29
CA VAL A 86 -13.96 4.38 8.41
C VAL A 86 -13.89 5.43 7.32
N GLY A 87 -12.73 5.57 6.65
CA GLY A 87 -12.51 6.51 5.56
C GLY A 87 -11.16 6.33 4.91
N ALA A 88 -11.02 6.87 3.71
CA ALA A 88 -9.77 6.87 2.97
C ALA A 88 -9.51 8.21 2.30
N LEU A 89 -8.26 8.43 1.90
CA LEU A 89 -7.79 9.59 1.17
C LEU A 89 -6.92 9.15 0.01
N ALA A 90 -7.32 9.48 -1.21
CA ALA A 90 -6.52 9.24 -2.40
C ALA A 90 -5.57 10.42 -2.68
N VAL A 91 -4.34 10.08 -3.01
CA VAL A 91 -3.25 11.03 -3.27
C VAL A 91 -2.45 10.62 -4.52
N ALA A 92 -1.57 11.51 -4.99
CA ALA A 92 -0.90 11.39 -6.28
C ALA A 92 0.01 10.14 -6.43
N SER A 93 0.49 9.54 -5.34
CA SER A 93 1.37 8.37 -5.38
C SER A 93 1.41 7.64 -4.03
N GLY A 94 1.91 6.41 -4.02
CA GLY A 94 2.17 5.68 -2.76
C GLY A 94 3.14 6.42 -1.86
N GLN A 95 4.18 7.04 -2.41
CA GLN A 95 5.12 7.85 -1.62
C GLN A 95 4.45 9.06 -0.98
N SER A 96 3.52 9.72 -1.68
CA SER A 96 2.70 10.78 -1.08
C SER A 96 1.82 10.24 0.04
N ALA A 97 1.23 9.04 -0.12
CA ALA A 97 0.42 8.41 0.93
C ALA A 97 1.25 8.15 2.19
N ILE A 98 2.42 7.53 2.07
CA ILE A 98 3.33 7.27 3.19
C ILE A 98 3.76 8.58 3.85
N THR A 99 4.18 9.57 3.05
CA THR A 99 4.67 10.86 3.56
C THR A 99 3.58 11.59 4.34
N LEU A 100 2.37 11.73 3.77
CA LEU A 100 1.28 12.43 4.45
C LEU A 100 0.78 11.66 5.69
N ALA A 101 0.72 10.32 5.61
CA ALA A 101 0.33 9.51 6.75
C ALA A 101 1.26 9.73 7.95
N LEU A 102 2.57 9.78 7.72
CA LEU A 102 3.54 9.96 8.79
C LEU A 102 3.67 11.41 9.26
N LEU A 103 3.64 12.39 8.35
CA LEU A 103 3.66 13.82 8.72
C LEU A 103 2.41 14.25 9.51
N ASN A 104 1.30 13.53 9.41
CA ASN A 104 0.13 13.76 10.24
C ASN A 104 0.33 13.32 11.71
N LEU A 105 1.33 12.47 11.96
CA LEU A 105 1.65 11.91 13.28
C LEU A 105 2.91 12.50 13.89
N ALA A 106 3.92 12.79 13.07
CA ALA A 106 5.28 13.13 13.49
C ALA A 106 5.74 14.45 12.89
N GLY A 107 6.49 15.21 13.66
CA GLY A 107 7.14 16.45 13.28
C GLY A 107 8.63 16.49 13.70
N ALA A 108 9.23 17.68 13.66
CA ALA A 108 10.64 17.87 14.05
C ALA A 108 10.87 17.46 15.53
N GLY A 109 11.85 16.60 15.75
CA GLY A 109 12.19 16.01 17.06
C GLY A 109 11.52 14.67 17.33
N ASP A 110 10.57 14.25 16.51
CA ASP A 110 9.88 12.96 16.66
C ASP A 110 10.64 11.81 15.98
N GLU A 111 10.26 10.59 16.33
CA GLU A 111 10.86 9.37 15.81
C GLU A 111 9.78 8.42 15.25
N ILE A 112 10.21 7.58 14.30
CA ILE A 112 9.43 6.45 13.77
C ILE A 112 10.25 5.18 13.97
N VAL A 113 9.64 4.10 14.42
CA VAL A 113 10.23 2.77 14.40
C VAL A 113 9.73 2.05 13.15
N SER A 114 10.62 1.53 12.33
CA SER A 114 10.27 0.88 11.08
C SER A 114 11.00 -0.44 10.87
N SER A 115 10.33 -1.38 10.21
CA SER A 115 11.01 -2.52 9.59
C SER A 115 12.10 -2.04 8.64
N SER A 116 13.22 -2.77 8.54
CA SER A 116 14.26 -2.54 7.53
C SER A 116 13.92 -3.16 6.16
N SER A 117 12.98 -4.11 6.12
CA SER A 117 12.52 -4.77 4.91
C SER A 117 11.40 -3.94 4.27
N LEU A 118 11.81 -2.96 3.45
CA LEU A 118 10.91 -1.99 2.81
C LEU A 118 11.24 -1.83 1.33
N TYR A 119 10.25 -1.33 0.59
CA TYR A 119 10.51 -0.76 -0.72
C TYR A 119 11.65 0.27 -0.67
N GLY A 120 12.62 0.19 -1.59
CA GLY A 120 13.81 1.05 -1.58
C GLY A 120 13.51 2.55 -1.52
N GLY A 121 12.42 3.00 -2.19
CA GLY A 121 11.98 4.40 -2.11
C GLY A 121 11.47 4.78 -0.71
N THR A 122 10.79 3.88 0.00
CA THR A 122 10.34 4.09 1.38
C THR A 122 11.53 4.11 2.34
N TYR A 123 12.49 3.20 2.16
CA TYR A 123 13.73 3.21 2.94
C TYR A 123 14.46 4.56 2.81
N ASN A 124 14.66 5.04 1.58
CA ASN A 124 15.30 6.33 1.32
C ASN A 124 14.48 7.53 1.87
N LEU A 125 13.15 7.48 1.77
CA LEU A 125 12.28 8.49 2.39
C LEU A 125 12.57 8.58 3.89
N PHE A 126 12.66 7.45 4.57
CA PHE A 126 12.86 7.38 6.03
C PHE A 126 14.30 7.70 6.44
N ALA A 127 15.28 7.13 5.75
CA ALA A 127 16.69 7.28 6.11
C ALA A 127 17.23 8.68 5.79
N ALA A 128 16.75 9.34 4.74
CA ALA A 128 17.31 10.58 4.25
C ALA A 128 16.32 11.75 4.24
N THR A 129 15.14 11.58 3.62
CA THR A 129 14.24 12.71 3.37
C THR A 129 13.55 13.19 4.65
N LEU A 130 12.99 12.29 5.46
CA LEU A 130 12.34 12.65 6.72
C LEU A 130 13.30 13.27 7.74
N ARG A 131 14.58 12.90 7.70
CA ARG A 131 15.61 13.56 8.53
C ARG A 131 15.73 15.04 8.25
N ARG A 132 15.48 15.50 7.02
CA ARG A 132 15.46 16.92 6.66
C ARG A 132 14.28 17.67 7.28
N PHE A 133 13.22 16.95 7.62
CA PHE A 133 12.07 17.47 8.39
C PHE A 133 12.25 17.30 9.90
N GLY A 134 13.43 16.84 10.35
CA GLY A 134 13.74 16.62 11.76
C GLY A 134 13.16 15.33 12.35
N ILE A 135 12.62 14.42 11.51
CA ILE A 135 12.08 13.14 11.95
C ILE A 135 13.15 12.06 11.79
N THR A 136 13.42 11.31 12.87
CA THR A 136 14.39 10.22 12.87
C THR A 136 13.68 8.87 12.71
N THR A 137 14.23 7.96 11.90
CA THR A 137 13.73 6.60 11.79
C THR A 137 14.72 5.61 12.40
N ARG A 138 14.19 4.72 13.25
CA ARG A 138 14.92 3.57 13.82
C ARG A 138 14.50 2.32 13.08
N PHE A 139 15.43 1.76 12.29
CA PHE A 139 15.17 0.53 11.55
C PHE A 139 15.44 -0.69 12.43
N VAL A 140 14.54 -1.67 12.34
CA VAL A 140 14.62 -2.95 13.07
C VAL A 140 14.32 -4.12 12.13
N ASP A 141 14.69 -5.33 12.56
CA ASP A 141 14.37 -6.56 11.82
C ASP A 141 12.87 -6.86 11.94
N ALA A 142 12.18 -7.02 10.80
CA ALA A 142 10.76 -7.32 10.73
C ALA A 142 10.37 -8.64 11.41
N SER A 143 11.30 -9.61 11.48
CA SER A 143 11.09 -10.91 12.10
C SER A 143 11.14 -10.90 13.63
N SER A 144 11.55 -9.78 14.25
CA SER A 144 11.76 -9.65 15.69
C SER A 144 10.81 -8.62 16.32
N PRO A 145 9.62 -9.02 16.80
CA PRO A 145 8.75 -8.12 17.55
C PRO A 145 9.42 -7.45 18.75
N ALA A 146 10.33 -8.16 19.44
CA ALA A 146 11.09 -7.63 20.56
C ALA A 146 11.98 -6.44 20.15
N ALA A 147 12.52 -6.43 18.93
CA ALA A 147 13.33 -5.33 18.43
C ALA A 147 12.47 -4.05 18.24
N PHE A 148 11.22 -4.18 17.83
CA PHE A 148 10.29 -3.03 17.77
C PHE A 148 10.07 -2.46 19.17
N ALA A 149 9.79 -3.30 20.17
CA ALA A 149 9.61 -2.85 21.55
C ALA A 149 10.84 -2.12 22.09
N ALA A 150 12.04 -2.67 21.87
CA ALA A 150 13.29 -2.09 22.34
C ALA A 150 13.66 -0.75 21.65
N ALA A 151 13.17 -0.53 20.41
CA ALA A 151 13.45 0.69 19.66
C ALA A 151 12.53 1.87 20.01
N ILE A 152 11.41 1.63 20.70
CA ILE A 152 10.45 2.69 21.07
C ILE A 152 11.06 3.60 22.14
N THR A 153 10.90 4.91 21.93
CA THR A 153 11.30 5.98 22.85
C THR A 153 10.11 6.89 23.18
N PRO A 154 10.25 7.82 24.12
CA PRO A 154 9.23 8.85 24.35
C PRO A 154 8.89 9.69 23.10
N ASN A 155 9.81 9.81 22.14
CA ASN A 155 9.61 10.58 20.91
C ASN A 155 9.02 9.76 19.76
N THR A 156 8.89 8.44 19.91
CA THR A 156 8.33 7.58 18.85
C THR A 156 6.84 7.89 18.65
N LYS A 157 6.43 8.13 17.42
CA LYS A 157 5.03 8.47 17.04
C LYS A 157 4.30 7.36 16.29
N ALA A 158 5.01 6.44 15.68
CA ALA A 158 4.40 5.33 14.97
C ALA A 158 5.36 4.17 14.82
N ILE A 159 4.80 2.96 14.64
CA ILE A 159 5.51 1.84 14.02
C ILE A 159 5.05 1.72 12.57
N TYR A 160 6.00 1.45 11.66
CA TYR A 160 5.72 1.26 10.24
C TYR A 160 6.27 -0.09 9.74
N VAL A 161 5.43 -0.86 9.03
CA VAL A 161 5.80 -2.13 8.40
C VAL A 161 5.12 -2.30 7.04
N GLU A 162 5.65 -3.17 6.17
CA GLU A 162 4.95 -3.67 4.98
C GLU A 162 4.34 -5.04 5.30
N THR A 163 3.12 -5.32 4.82
CA THR A 163 2.46 -6.63 5.01
C THR A 163 3.30 -7.77 4.44
N ILE A 164 3.92 -7.54 3.28
CA ILE A 164 4.91 -8.40 2.65
C ILE A 164 6.11 -7.52 2.31
N GLY A 165 7.21 -7.74 2.98
CA GLY A 165 8.42 -6.93 2.85
C GLY A 165 9.05 -7.01 1.47
N ASN A 166 9.70 -5.94 1.02
CA ASN A 166 10.32 -5.86 -0.30
C ASN A 166 11.82 -5.51 -0.17
N PRO A 167 12.74 -6.34 -0.63
CA PRO A 167 12.55 -7.52 -1.48
C PRO A 167 12.55 -8.88 -0.76
N ARG A 168 12.70 -8.91 0.56
CA ARG A 168 12.86 -10.17 1.32
C ARG A 168 11.63 -11.06 1.31
N LEU A 169 10.44 -10.49 1.09
CA LEU A 169 9.13 -11.13 1.16
C LEU A 169 8.81 -11.73 2.54
N ASP A 170 9.44 -11.20 3.59
CA ASP A 170 9.16 -11.54 4.97
C ASP A 170 7.80 -10.98 5.41
N ILE A 171 7.13 -11.68 6.32
CA ILE A 171 5.83 -11.31 6.87
C ILE A 171 6.04 -10.96 8.35
N PRO A 172 5.81 -9.71 8.77
CA PRO A 172 5.89 -9.33 10.18
C PRO A 172 4.70 -9.91 10.97
N ASP A 173 4.88 -10.19 12.26
CA ASP A 173 3.77 -10.57 13.15
C ASP A 173 2.94 -9.34 13.52
N LEU A 174 1.99 -9.00 12.63
CA LEU A 174 1.18 -7.78 12.72
C LEU A 174 0.47 -7.64 14.06
N ALA A 175 -0.15 -8.71 14.57
CA ALA A 175 -0.92 -8.67 15.81
C ALA A 175 -0.02 -8.40 17.04
N THR A 176 1.16 -9.02 17.07
CA THR A 176 2.13 -8.80 18.14
C THR A 176 2.70 -7.38 18.08
N ILE A 177 3.05 -6.89 16.89
CA ILE A 177 3.57 -5.54 16.70
C ILE A 177 2.51 -4.48 17.02
N ALA A 178 1.24 -4.70 16.66
CA ALA A 178 0.12 -3.84 17.02
C ALA A 178 -0.03 -3.74 18.56
N THR A 179 0.07 -4.87 19.26
CA THR A 179 0.01 -4.91 20.72
C THR A 179 1.14 -4.08 21.34
N ILE A 180 2.35 -4.17 20.80
CA ILE A 180 3.51 -3.38 21.24
C ILE A 180 3.28 -1.89 20.99
N ALA A 181 2.80 -1.53 19.80
CA ALA A 181 2.51 -0.14 19.45
C ALA A 181 1.45 0.46 20.39
N HIS A 182 0.34 -0.24 20.59
CA HIS A 182 -0.76 0.23 21.45
C HIS A 182 -0.36 0.34 22.91
N ALA A 183 0.45 -0.59 23.43
CA ALA A 183 1.00 -0.49 24.79
C ALA A 183 1.87 0.76 24.99
N ALA A 184 2.49 1.26 23.92
CA ALA A 184 3.27 2.50 23.92
C ALA A 184 2.42 3.75 23.59
N GLY A 185 1.11 3.60 23.34
CA GLY A 185 0.21 4.69 22.96
C GLY A 185 0.49 5.27 21.57
N ILE A 186 0.99 4.47 20.63
CA ILE A 186 1.28 4.87 19.25
C ILE A 186 0.58 3.96 18.24
N PRO A 187 0.20 4.47 17.05
CA PRO A 187 -0.44 3.66 16.03
C PRO A 187 0.55 2.77 15.28
N LEU A 188 0.02 1.64 14.75
CA LEU A 188 0.66 0.81 13.75
C LEU A 188 0.21 1.24 12.35
N VAL A 189 1.15 1.64 11.50
CA VAL A 189 0.96 1.97 10.09
C VAL A 189 1.46 0.80 9.24
N VAL A 190 0.61 0.30 8.34
CA VAL A 190 0.94 -0.86 7.50
C VAL A 190 0.81 -0.49 6.03
N ASP A 191 1.88 -0.69 5.26
CA ASP A 191 1.81 -0.65 3.80
C ASP A 191 1.29 -2.00 3.29
N ASN A 192 0.08 -1.99 2.75
CA ASN A 192 -0.61 -3.20 2.28
C ASN A 192 -0.56 -3.33 0.75
N THR A 193 0.41 -2.68 0.11
CA THR A 193 0.53 -2.64 -1.36
C THR A 193 0.67 -4.03 -1.98
N PHE A 194 1.50 -4.91 -1.41
CA PHE A 194 1.79 -6.24 -1.99
C PHE A 194 0.67 -7.25 -1.73
N ALA A 195 0.09 -7.23 -0.55
CA ALA A 195 -1.00 -8.15 -0.20
C ALA A 195 -2.35 -7.67 -0.78
N THR A 196 -2.56 -6.39 -0.88
CA THR A 196 -3.88 -5.79 -1.14
C THR A 196 -4.93 -6.20 -0.09
N PRO A 197 -6.08 -5.56 0.00
CA PRO A 197 -7.15 -6.01 0.91
C PRO A 197 -7.74 -7.38 0.52
N TYR A 198 -7.36 -7.92 -0.64
CA TYR A 198 -7.77 -9.26 -1.06
C TYR A 198 -7.05 -10.37 -0.28
N LEU A 199 -5.72 -10.26 -0.07
CA LEU A 199 -4.96 -11.26 0.67
C LEU A 199 -4.91 -10.97 2.16
N CYS A 200 -4.86 -9.69 2.56
CA CYS A 200 -4.76 -9.29 3.97
C CYS A 200 -5.53 -8.01 4.22
N ARG A 201 -6.24 -7.96 5.33
CA ARG A 201 -6.89 -6.75 5.87
C ARG A 201 -6.21 -6.42 7.21
N PRO A 202 -5.18 -5.57 7.22
CA PRO A 202 -4.36 -5.33 8.41
C PRO A 202 -5.15 -4.82 9.63
N PHE A 203 -6.30 -4.16 9.42
CA PHE A 203 -7.18 -3.73 10.51
C PHE A 203 -7.79 -4.88 11.32
N GLU A 204 -7.88 -6.07 10.74
CA GLU A 204 -8.31 -7.29 11.45
C GLU A 204 -7.20 -7.83 12.38
N HIS A 205 -5.97 -7.34 12.19
CA HIS A 205 -4.77 -7.72 12.94
C HIS A 205 -4.19 -6.60 13.79
N GLY A 206 -4.97 -5.53 14.00
CA GLY A 206 -4.62 -4.46 14.93
C GLY A 206 -3.90 -3.26 14.31
N ALA A 207 -3.74 -3.19 12.99
CA ALA A 207 -3.27 -1.96 12.36
C ALA A 207 -4.27 -0.82 12.55
N ASP A 208 -3.77 0.41 12.58
CA ASP A 208 -4.58 1.61 12.77
C ASP A 208 -4.70 2.41 11.47
N ILE A 209 -3.63 2.44 10.69
CA ILE A 209 -3.55 3.15 9.43
C ILE A 209 -2.98 2.20 8.39
N VAL A 210 -3.60 2.15 7.21
CA VAL A 210 -3.12 1.39 6.06
C VAL A 210 -2.77 2.36 4.94
N VAL A 211 -1.66 2.11 4.24
CA VAL A 211 -1.30 2.85 3.03
C VAL A 211 -1.15 1.91 1.85
N HIS A 212 -1.39 2.43 0.65
CA HIS A 212 -1.22 1.72 -0.60
C HIS A 212 -0.53 2.57 -1.65
N SER A 213 0.37 1.98 -2.39
CA SER A 213 0.63 2.40 -3.75
C SER A 213 -0.46 1.80 -4.66
N ALA A 214 -1.51 2.58 -4.93
CA ALA A 214 -2.60 2.14 -5.81
C ALA A 214 -2.15 1.94 -7.27
N THR A 215 -0.95 2.41 -7.60
CA THR A 215 -0.20 2.19 -8.83
C THR A 215 -0.01 0.70 -9.15
N LYS A 216 0.07 -0.17 -8.12
CA LYS A 216 0.42 -1.58 -8.19
C LYS A 216 -0.83 -2.44 -8.41
N TRP A 217 -1.06 -3.48 -7.64
CA TRP A 217 -2.18 -4.41 -7.83
C TRP A 217 -3.57 -3.77 -7.81
N LEU A 218 -3.79 -2.69 -7.05
CA LEU A 218 -5.10 -2.01 -7.05
C LEU A 218 -5.45 -1.52 -8.46
N GLY A 219 -4.56 -0.78 -9.11
CA GLY A 219 -4.72 -0.37 -10.51
C GLY A 219 -4.48 -1.51 -11.48
N GLY A 220 -3.41 -2.26 -11.33
CA GLY A 220 -3.11 -3.54 -11.96
C GLY A 220 -2.72 -3.50 -13.45
N HIS A 221 -2.68 -2.34 -14.09
CA HIS A 221 -2.50 -2.23 -15.54
C HIS A 221 -1.27 -1.41 -15.96
N GLY A 222 -0.46 -0.94 -15.00
CA GLY A 222 0.73 -0.15 -15.28
C GLY A 222 0.49 1.20 -15.97
N ASN A 223 -0.74 1.70 -15.93
CA ASN A 223 -1.19 2.88 -16.69
C ASN A 223 -1.50 4.10 -15.83
N SER A 224 -1.50 3.98 -14.50
CA SER A 224 -1.92 5.05 -13.59
C SER A 224 -1.14 5.01 -12.29
N ILE A 225 -0.69 6.18 -11.84
CA ILE A 225 -0.02 6.35 -10.54
C ILE A 225 -1.04 6.89 -9.55
N GLY A 226 -1.05 6.32 -8.34
CA GLY A 226 -1.87 6.77 -7.22
C GLY A 226 -1.41 6.21 -5.89
N GLY A 227 -1.83 6.86 -4.81
CA GLY A 227 -1.65 6.39 -3.44
C GLY A 227 -2.95 6.50 -2.66
N ILE A 228 -3.09 5.71 -1.62
CA ILE A 228 -4.27 5.74 -0.75
C ILE A 228 -3.82 5.58 0.70
N ILE A 229 -4.43 6.39 1.58
CA ILE A 229 -4.34 6.26 3.03
C ILE A 229 -5.71 5.82 3.51
N VAL A 230 -5.78 4.80 4.36
CA VAL A 230 -7.02 4.32 4.98
C VAL A 230 -6.89 4.41 6.50
N ASP A 231 -7.93 4.93 7.14
CA ASP A 231 -8.02 5.05 8.60
C ASP A 231 -8.96 3.97 9.15
N SER A 232 -8.51 3.22 10.14
CA SER A 232 -9.36 2.25 10.84
C SER A 232 -10.47 2.90 11.67
N GLY A 233 -10.23 4.14 12.15
CA GLY A 233 -11.08 4.84 13.11
C GLY A 233 -11.07 4.25 14.52
N LYS A 234 -10.15 3.31 14.81
CA LYS A 234 -10.13 2.56 16.08
C LYS A 234 -9.09 3.07 17.09
N PHE A 235 -8.07 3.81 16.64
CA PHE A 235 -7.04 4.31 17.54
C PHE A 235 -7.59 5.42 18.44
N ASP A 236 -7.40 5.29 19.75
CA ASP A 236 -7.84 6.28 20.72
C ASP A 236 -6.82 7.42 20.86
N TRP A 237 -6.96 8.43 20.02
CA TRP A 237 -6.08 9.61 19.99
C TRP A 237 -6.07 10.37 21.31
N LYS A 238 -7.21 10.41 22.03
CA LYS A 238 -7.34 11.10 23.31
C LYS A 238 -6.63 10.34 24.43
N ALA A 239 -6.91 9.05 24.56
CA ALA A 239 -6.29 8.21 25.60
C ALA A 239 -4.77 8.10 25.41
N SER A 240 -4.29 8.13 24.17
CA SER A 240 -2.85 8.14 23.86
C SER A 240 -2.12 9.34 24.48
N GLY A 241 -2.73 10.53 24.44
CA GLY A 241 -2.10 11.78 24.93
C GLY A 241 -0.87 12.24 24.14
N ARG A 242 -0.54 11.58 23.02
CA ARG A 242 0.71 11.81 22.25
C ARG A 242 0.51 12.63 20.98
N PHE A 243 -0.74 12.94 20.61
CA PHE A 243 -1.12 13.58 19.35
C PHE A 243 -1.97 14.84 19.58
N PRO A 244 -1.39 15.90 20.17
CA PRO A 244 -2.14 17.13 20.47
C PRO A 244 -2.79 17.73 19.24
N GLY A 245 -2.14 17.68 18.08
CA GLY A 245 -2.68 18.20 16.82
C GLY A 245 -3.97 17.53 16.31
N LEU A 246 -4.42 16.41 16.92
CA LEU A 246 -5.71 15.77 16.63
C LEU A 246 -6.74 16.07 17.71
N VAL A 247 -6.30 16.35 18.94
CA VAL A 247 -7.15 16.45 20.12
C VAL A 247 -7.39 17.89 20.54
N GLU A 248 -6.34 18.73 20.48
CA GLU A 248 -6.42 20.13 20.87
C GLU A 248 -7.07 21.01 19.79
N PRO A 249 -7.59 22.19 20.16
CA PRO A 249 -8.15 23.14 19.20
C PRO A 249 -7.12 23.59 18.15
N ASP A 250 -7.46 23.42 16.87
CA ASP A 250 -6.60 23.84 15.75
C ASP A 250 -6.86 25.30 15.39
N PRO A 251 -5.87 26.21 15.59
CA PRO A 251 -6.06 27.63 15.30
C PRO A 251 -6.21 27.90 13.79
N THR A 252 -5.78 26.99 12.92
CA THR A 252 -5.91 27.16 11.46
C THR A 252 -7.31 26.85 10.95
N TYR A 253 -8.14 26.19 11.78
CA TYR A 253 -9.55 25.86 11.50
C TYR A 253 -10.48 26.37 12.60
N HIS A 254 -10.36 27.65 12.97
CA HIS A 254 -11.28 28.31 13.93
C HIS A 254 -11.37 27.61 15.29
N GLY A 255 -10.33 26.89 15.69
CA GLY A 255 -10.28 26.23 16.99
C GLY A 255 -11.05 24.91 17.07
N ILE A 256 -11.33 24.22 15.97
CA ILE A 256 -11.92 22.89 16.03
C ILE A 256 -10.93 21.88 16.62
N SER A 257 -11.41 20.91 17.37
CA SER A 257 -10.71 19.66 17.69
C SER A 257 -11.15 18.60 16.69
N TYR A 258 -10.18 17.96 15.99
CA TYR A 258 -10.52 16.93 14.99
C TYR A 258 -11.24 15.75 15.61
N THR A 259 -10.81 15.30 16.79
CA THR A 259 -11.46 14.19 17.50
C THR A 259 -12.87 14.52 17.96
N GLU A 260 -13.15 15.76 18.36
CA GLU A 260 -14.50 16.19 18.73
C GLU A 260 -15.41 16.37 17.51
N THR A 261 -14.85 16.91 16.41
CA THR A 261 -15.63 17.28 15.22
C THR A 261 -15.93 16.07 14.33
N PHE A 262 -14.93 15.18 14.14
CA PHE A 262 -15.00 14.08 13.17
C PHE A 262 -15.03 12.69 13.83
N GLY A 263 -14.90 12.61 15.16
CA GLY A 263 -14.92 11.34 15.88
C GLY A 263 -13.91 10.32 15.33
N PRO A 264 -14.36 9.11 14.95
CA PRO A 264 -13.48 8.07 14.41
C PRO A 264 -12.71 8.48 13.14
N ALA A 265 -13.23 9.41 12.34
CA ALA A 265 -12.59 9.89 11.11
C ALA A 265 -11.62 11.07 11.33
N ALA A 266 -11.28 11.40 12.57
CA ALA A 266 -10.44 12.54 12.92
C ALA A 266 -9.10 12.55 12.19
N TYR A 267 -8.42 11.41 12.12
CA TYR A 267 -7.11 11.27 11.49
C TYR A 267 -7.19 11.56 9.98
N ILE A 268 -8.10 10.89 9.27
CA ILE A 268 -8.20 11.04 7.81
C ILE A 268 -8.74 12.43 7.41
N ALA A 269 -9.63 13.01 8.22
CA ALA A 269 -10.13 14.37 8.04
C ALA A 269 -8.97 15.39 8.14
N LYS A 270 -8.09 15.25 9.12
CA LYS A 270 -6.93 16.12 9.30
C LYS A 270 -5.94 16.01 8.14
N VAL A 271 -5.60 14.80 7.68
CA VAL A 271 -4.73 14.62 6.51
C VAL A 271 -5.31 15.34 5.29
N ARG A 272 -6.62 15.23 5.04
CA ARG A 272 -7.31 15.90 3.93
C ARG A 272 -7.28 17.43 4.05
N THR A 273 -7.69 17.93 5.18
CA THR A 273 -7.93 19.39 5.35
C THR A 273 -6.66 20.19 5.57
N GLN A 274 -5.59 19.57 6.06
CA GLN A 274 -4.28 20.21 6.21
C GLN A 274 -3.28 19.74 5.16
N LEU A 275 -2.77 18.51 5.28
CA LEU A 275 -1.60 18.10 4.51
C LEU A 275 -1.90 17.96 3.01
N LEU A 276 -3.02 17.35 2.62
CA LEU A 276 -3.38 17.30 1.20
C LEU A 276 -3.63 18.70 0.64
N ARG A 277 -4.36 19.55 1.39
CA ARG A 277 -4.65 20.93 0.96
C ARG A 277 -3.37 21.75 0.78
N ASP A 278 -2.44 21.67 1.73
CA ASP A 278 -1.31 22.60 1.83
C ASP A 278 -0.10 22.11 1.02
N ILE A 279 0.19 20.79 1.02
CA ILE A 279 1.31 20.18 0.27
C ILE A 279 0.89 19.87 -1.18
N GLY A 280 -0.37 19.48 -1.39
CA GLY A 280 -1.01 19.43 -2.70
C GLY A 280 -0.83 18.18 -3.55
N PRO A 281 -0.46 16.98 -3.07
CA PRO A 281 -0.29 15.81 -3.92
C PRO A 281 -1.66 15.17 -4.28
N ALA A 282 -2.52 15.93 -4.95
CA ALA A 282 -3.86 15.48 -5.34
C ALA A 282 -3.82 14.46 -6.46
N LEU A 283 -4.69 13.45 -6.38
CA LEU A 283 -4.89 12.47 -7.44
C LEU A 283 -5.79 13.05 -8.54
N SER A 284 -5.42 12.84 -9.81
CA SER A 284 -6.27 13.18 -10.94
C SER A 284 -7.56 12.34 -10.95
N PRO A 285 -8.75 12.93 -11.21
CA PRO A 285 -9.98 12.19 -11.38
C PRO A 285 -9.90 11.11 -12.47
N PHE A 286 -9.15 11.35 -13.54
CA PHE A 286 -8.92 10.36 -14.58
C PHE A 286 -8.12 9.15 -14.05
N ASN A 287 -7.08 9.38 -13.25
CA ASN A 287 -6.34 8.31 -12.61
C ASN A 287 -7.22 7.56 -11.60
N SER A 288 -8.06 8.27 -10.83
CA SER A 288 -9.04 7.65 -9.94
C SER A 288 -9.98 6.70 -10.69
N PHE A 289 -10.48 7.10 -11.85
CA PHE A 289 -11.32 6.26 -12.71
C PHE A 289 -10.59 5.01 -13.20
N LEU A 290 -9.34 5.13 -13.69
CA LEU A 290 -8.55 3.99 -14.14
C LEU A 290 -8.24 3.00 -13.01
N ILE A 291 -7.91 3.51 -11.82
CA ILE A 291 -7.67 2.66 -10.65
C ILE A 291 -8.96 1.96 -10.21
N LEU A 292 -10.11 2.64 -10.25
CA LEU A 292 -11.41 2.03 -9.97
C LEU A 292 -11.71 0.83 -10.89
N GLN A 293 -11.44 0.96 -12.19
CA GLN A 293 -11.59 -0.15 -13.15
C GLN A 293 -10.67 -1.33 -12.78
N GLY A 294 -9.44 -1.05 -12.34
CA GLY A 294 -8.53 -2.07 -11.85
C GLY A 294 -9.08 -2.80 -10.62
N ILE A 295 -9.63 -2.06 -9.65
CA ILE A 295 -10.17 -2.64 -8.41
C ILE A 295 -11.35 -3.58 -8.69
N GLU A 296 -12.19 -3.30 -9.69
CA GLU A 296 -13.33 -4.15 -10.05
C GLU A 296 -12.93 -5.60 -10.38
N THR A 297 -11.72 -5.80 -10.91
CA THR A 297 -11.18 -7.13 -11.25
C THR A 297 -10.11 -7.63 -10.27
N LEU A 298 -9.84 -6.89 -9.19
CA LEU A 298 -8.78 -7.21 -8.23
C LEU A 298 -8.84 -8.66 -7.71
N PRO A 299 -10.01 -9.19 -7.28
CA PRO A 299 -10.07 -10.55 -6.75
C PRO A 299 -9.67 -11.62 -7.78
N LEU A 300 -10.07 -11.43 -9.03
CA LEU A 300 -9.73 -12.36 -10.13
C LEU A 300 -8.23 -12.30 -10.45
N ARG A 301 -7.66 -11.11 -10.54
CA ARG A 301 -6.24 -10.92 -10.83
C ARG A 301 -5.35 -11.45 -9.71
N MET A 302 -5.67 -11.13 -8.46
CA MET A 302 -4.89 -11.60 -7.32
C MET A 302 -4.91 -13.12 -7.21
N ALA A 303 -6.09 -13.76 -7.34
CA ALA A 303 -6.21 -15.21 -7.30
C ALA A 303 -5.33 -15.86 -8.36
N ARG A 304 -5.45 -15.42 -9.64
CA ARG A 304 -4.67 -15.97 -10.76
C ARG A 304 -3.17 -15.74 -10.59
N SER A 305 -2.74 -14.52 -10.27
CA SER A 305 -1.32 -14.21 -10.11
C SER A 305 -0.69 -14.97 -8.95
N CYS A 306 -1.39 -15.16 -7.82
CA CYS A 306 -0.89 -15.94 -6.68
C CYS A 306 -0.77 -17.44 -7.00
N GLU A 307 -1.74 -18.01 -7.73
CA GLU A 307 -1.69 -19.40 -8.18
C GLU A 307 -0.49 -19.65 -9.10
N SER A 308 -0.31 -18.79 -10.12
CA SER A 308 0.82 -18.85 -11.03
C SER A 308 2.15 -18.64 -10.31
N ALA A 309 2.21 -17.69 -9.35
CA ALA A 309 3.41 -17.45 -8.55
C ALA A 309 3.81 -18.66 -7.70
N LEU A 310 2.86 -19.35 -7.08
CA LEU A 310 3.16 -20.57 -6.31
C LEU A 310 3.70 -21.69 -7.22
N THR A 311 3.13 -21.87 -8.41
CA THR A 311 3.59 -22.84 -9.40
C THR A 311 5.01 -22.54 -9.85
N ILE A 312 5.29 -21.28 -10.20
CA ILE A 312 6.63 -20.84 -10.62
C ILE A 312 7.64 -20.93 -9.47
N ALA A 313 7.26 -20.59 -8.23
CA ALA A 313 8.15 -20.70 -7.09
C ALA A 313 8.58 -22.16 -6.81
N ARG A 314 7.67 -23.13 -6.97
CA ARG A 314 7.99 -24.57 -6.87
C ARG A 314 8.93 -25.01 -8.00
N TYR A 315 8.65 -24.60 -9.24
CA TYR A 315 9.53 -24.87 -10.37
C TYR A 315 10.95 -24.33 -10.12
N LEU A 316 11.06 -23.07 -9.67
CA LEU A 316 12.36 -22.45 -9.36
C LEU A 316 13.10 -23.17 -8.22
N ALA A 317 12.39 -23.62 -7.19
CA ALA A 317 13.00 -24.33 -6.05
C ALA A 317 13.68 -25.66 -6.46
N GLU A 318 13.20 -26.29 -7.52
CA GLU A 318 13.74 -27.54 -8.06
C GLU A 318 14.75 -27.32 -9.19
N HIS A 319 14.91 -26.07 -9.69
CA HIS A 319 15.71 -25.78 -10.86
C HIS A 319 17.23 -25.77 -10.55
N PRO A 320 18.10 -26.50 -11.30
CA PRO A 320 19.53 -26.70 -10.96
C PRO A 320 20.38 -25.43 -11.01
N GLN A 321 19.93 -24.38 -11.72
CA GLN A 321 20.63 -23.08 -11.78
C GLN A 321 20.14 -22.08 -10.72
N VAL A 322 19.16 -22.43 -9.91
CA VAL A 322 18.68 -21.61 -8.80
C VAL A 322 19.39 -22.02 -7.52
N THR A 323 19.86 -21.06 -6.76
CA THR A 323 20.61 -21.28 -5.51
C THR A 323 19.73 -21.15 -4.27
N TRP A 324 18.69 -20.35 -4.34
CA TRP A 324 17.68 -20.15 -3.30
C TRP A 324 16.43 -19.50 -3.90
N VAL A 325 15.27 -19.71 -3.25
CA VAL A 325 14.01 -19.06 -3.60
C VAL A 325 13.42 -18.45 -2.33
N SER A 326 13.00 -17.18 -2.40
CA SER A 326 12.18 -16.53 -1.36
C SER A 326 10.77 -16.34 -1.91
N TYR A 327 9.82 -17.06 -1.33
CA TYR A 327 8.39 -16.94 -1.59
C TYR A 327 7.62 -17.48 -0.38
N PRO A 328 6.74 -16.67 0.27
CA PRO A 328 6.09 -17.07 1.52
C PRO A 328 5.18 -18.30 1.43
N GLY A 329 4.79 -18.69 0.21
CA GLY A 329 4.03 -19.90 -0.05
C GLY A 329 4.83 -21.22 -0.01
N LEU A 330 6.16 -21.17 0.01
CA LEU A 330 6.99 -22.34 0.15
C LEU A 330 7.15 -22.73 1.63
N PRO A 331 7.07 -24.03 1.99
CA PRO A 331 7.13 -24.49 3.39
C PRO A 331 8.41 -24.09 4.13
N ASP A 332 9.53 -24.00 3.44
CA ASP A 332 10.85 -23.67 4.03
C ASP A 332 11.07 -22.16 4.18
N HIS A 333 10.14 -21.33 3.70
CA HIS A 333 10.26 -19.89 3.87
C HIS A 333 10.12 -19.49 5.37
N PRO A 334 11.03 -18.67 5.94
CA PRO A 334 11.01 -18.35 7.37
C PRO A 334 9.66 -17.78 7.87
N SER A 335 8.94 -17.06 7.01
CA SER A 335 7.65 -16.48 7.35
C SER A 335 6.44 -17.32 6.90
N HIS A 336 6.62 -18.60 6.49
CA HIS A 336 5.52 -19.42 5.95
C HIS A 336 4.32 -19.52 6.91
N GLU A 337 4.58 -19.75 8.20
CA GLU A 337 3.50 -19.88 9.19
C GLU A 337 2.80 -18.54 9.45
N LEU A 338 3.51 -17.42 9.44
CA LEU A 338 2.89 -16.09 9.51
C LEU A 338 2.11 -15.76 8.23
N ALA A 339 2.63 -16.17 7.07
CA ALA A 339 1.91 -16.02 5.81
C ALA A 339 0.58 -16.78 5.82
N LYS A 340 0.55 -18.03 6.28
CA LYS A 340 -0.69 -18.80 6.47
C LYS A 340 -1.66 -18.17 7.45
N ARG A 341 -1.14 -17.47 8.46
CA ARG A 341 -1.95 -16.78 9.48
C ARG A 341 -2.59 -15.50 8.96
N TYR A 342 -1.85 -14.71 8.19
CA TYR A 342 -2.26 -13.36 7.81
C TYR A 342 -2.77 -13.24 6.38
N LEU A 343 -2.33 -14.10 5.46
CA LEU A 343 -2.72 -14.04 4.06
C LEU A 343 -3.82 -15.05 3.75
N GLN A 344 -4.85 -14.62 3.03
CA GLN A 344 -5.97 -15.44 2.61
C GLN A 344 -6.00 -15.55 1.08
N GLY A 345 -6.27 -16.72 0.55
CA GLY A 345 -6.44 -16.93 -0.90
C GLY A 345 -5.14 -16.90 -1.73
N GLY A 346 -3.96 -16.86 -1.09
CA GLY A 346 -2.65 -16.90 -1.76
C GLY A 346 -1.55 -16.30 -0.91
N PHE A 347 -0.32 -16.26 -1.44
CA PHE A 347 0.89 -15.84 -0.72
C PHE A 347 1.60 -14.64 -1.38
N GLY A 348 0.87 -13.88 -2.22
CA GLY A 348 1.42 -12.81 -3.03
C GLY A 348 1.83 -13.27 -4.42
N ALA A 349 2.20 -12.30 -5.27
CA ALA A 349 2.56 -12.54 -6.67
C ALA A 349 3.96 -12.03 -7.02
N VAL A 350 4.83 -11.88 -6.03
CA VAL A 350 6.25 -11.56 -6.20
C VAL A 350 7.08 -12.74 -5.74
N ILE A 351 8.09 -13.09 -6.52
CA ILE A 351 9.08 -14.13 -6.20
C ILE A 351 10.46 -13.51 -6.28
N CYS A 352 11.31 -13.81 -5.31
CA CYS A 352 12.74 -13.50 -5.39
C CYS A 352 13.53 -14.80 -5.39
N PHE A 353 14.60 -14.87 -6.21
CA PHE A 353 15.46 -16.03 -6.24
C PHE A 353 16.90 -15.66 -6.60
N GLY A 354 17.85 -16.49 -6.21
CA GLY A 354 19.25 -16.39 -6.57
C GLY A 354 19.60 -17.27 -7.77
N ILE A 355 20.31 -16.70 -8.76
CA ILE A 355 20.78 -17.44 -9.92
C ILE A 355 22.25 -17.85 -9.75
N ARG A 356 22.58 -19.10 -10.09
CA ARG A 356 23.98 -19.57 -10.14
C ARG A 356 24.78 -18.77 -11.15
N GLY A 357 26.01 -18.36 -10.78
CA GLY A 357 26.86 -17.48 -11.61
C GLY A 357 26.67 -15.98 -11.32
N GLY A 358 25.83 -15.63 -10.36
CA GLY A 358 25.72 -14.26 -9.83
C GLY A 358 25.31 -13.23 -10.87
N LEU A 359 25.90 -12.04 -10.79
CA LEU A 359 25.52 -10.89 -11.63
C LEU A 359 25.62 -11.15 -13.14
N ALA A 360 26.66 -11.86 -13.61
CA ALA A 360 26.87 -12.10 -15.05
C ALA A 360 25.77 -13.00 -15.61
N ALA A 361 25.48 -14.11 -14.94
CA ALA A 361 24.44 -15.04 -15.32
C ALA A 361 23.05 -14.37 -15.18
N GLY A 362 22.82 -13.59 -14.11
CA GLY A 362 21.58 -12.86 -13.89
C GLY A 362 21.28 -11.85 -15.00
N ARG A 363 22.27 -11.10 -15.47
CA ARG A 363 22.10 -10.20 -16.62
C ARG A 363 21.75 -10.98 -17.88
N LYS A 364 22.52 -12.04 -18.19
CA LYS A 364 22.25 -12.85 -19.39
C LYS A 364 20.87 -13.51 -19.35
N PHE A 365 20.43 -13.98 -18.17
CA PHE A 365 19.10 -14.51 -17.95
C PHE A 365 18.03 -13.45 -18.27
N ILE A 366 18.10 -12.28 -17.65
CA ILE A 366 17.13 -11.19 -17.84
C ILE A 366 17.07 -10.73 -19.30
N ASP A 367 18.23 -10.53 -19.93
CA ASP A 367 18.34 -10.08 -21.33
C ASP A 367 17.83 -11.14 -22.33
N SER A 368 17.62 -12.38 -21.89
CA SER A 368 17.14 -13.47 -22.74
C SER A 368 15.64 -13.72 -22.61
N LEU A 369 14.98 -13.15 -21.59
CA LEU A 369 13.53 -13.26 -21.41
C LEU A 369 12.78 -12.58 -22.55
N GLN A 370 11.64 -13.14 -22.95
CA GLN A 370 10.84 -12.68 -24.08
C GLN A 370 9.43 -12.24 -23.65
N LEU A 371 8.85 -12.88 -22.62
CA LEU A 371 7.55 -12.53 -22.05
C LEU A 371 7.67 -11.59 -20.85
N PHE A 372 8.62 -11.88 -19.95
CA PHE A 372 8.85 -11.00 -18.81
C PHE A 372 9.45 -9.67 -19.24
N SER A 373 8.80 -8.57 -18.90
CA SER A 373 9.28 -7.22 -19.19
C SER A 373 10.29 -6.74 -18.13
N LEU A 374 11.47 -6.31 -18.57
CA LEU A 374 12.47 -5.69 -17.68
C LEU A 374 12.10 -4.24 -17.38
N LEU A 375 11.59 -3.97 -16.19
CA LEU A 375 11.27 -2.63 -15.73
C LEU A 375 11.08 -2.55 -14.19
N ALA A 376 11.15 -1.33 -13.66
CA ALA A 376 11.03 -1.08 -12.22
C ALA A 376 9.56 -0.92 -11.79
N ASN A 377 8.78 -2.00 -11.84
CA ASN A 377 7.41 -2.03 -11.33
C ASN A 377 7.08 -3.41 -10.73
N VAL A 378 5.89 -3.54 -10.16
CA VAL A 378 5.25 -4.79 -9.71
C VAL A 378 3.74 -4.63 -9.83
N GLY A 379 3.00 -5.73 -9.85
CA GLY A 379 1.53 -5.70 -9.78
C GLY A 379 0.84 -5.32 -11.08
N ASP A 380 1.53 -5.50 -12.22
CA ASP A 380 0.94 -5.39 -13.55
C ASP A 380 0.26 -6.72 -13.95
N VAL A 381 -0.69 -6.66 -14.86
CA VAL A 381 -1.29 -7.85 -15.52
C VAL A 381 -0.25 -8.62 -16.36
N ARG A 382 0.85 -7.99 -16.72
CA ARG A 382 2.00 -8.59 -17.39
C ARG A 382 3.06 -8.99 -16.37
N SER A 383 3.74 -10.08 -16.63
CA SER A 383 4.87 -10.53 -15.82
C SER A 383 6.11 -9.64 -16.02
N LEU A 384 6.72 -9.27 -14.90
CA LEU A 384 7.85 -8.32 -14.87
C LEU A 384 9.07 -8.95 -14.20
N VAL A 385 10.25 -8.50 -14.60
CA VAL A 385 11.52 -8.90 -14.01
C VAL A 385 12.41 -7.70 -13.70
N ILE A 386 13.22 -7.79 -12.65
CA ILE A 386 14.24 -6.79 -12.34
C ILE A 386 15.40 -7.43 -11.56
N HIS A 387 16.59 -6.83 -11.68
CA HIS A 387 17.77 -7.12 -10.86
C HIS A 387 17.93 -6.02 -9.81
N PRO A 388 17.47 -6.20 -8.57
CA PRO A 388 17.41 -5.12 -7.58
C PRO A 388 18.75 -4.46 -7.27
N ALA A 389 19.83 -5.25 -7.15
CA ALA A 389 21.16 -4.74 -6.80
C ALA A 389 21.70 -3.70 -7.80
N SER A 390 21.44 -3.88 -9.10
CA SER A 390 21.92 -2.94 -10.13
C SER A 390 20.89 -1.88 -10.55
N THR A 391 19.72 -1.85 -9.92
CA THR A 391 18.62 -0.95 -10.31
C THR A 391 17.96 -0.28 -9.11
N THR A 392 16.93 -0.88 -8.51
CA THR A 392 16.10 -0.28 -7.47
C THR A 392 16.83 -0.01 -6.15
N HIS A 393 17.96 -0.70 -5.89
CA HIS A 393 18.78 -0.55 -4.70
C HIS A 393 20.23 -0.13 -5.03
N GLN A 394 20.49 0.32 -6.26
CA GLN A 394 21.83 0.72 -6.71
C GLN A 394 22.42 1.90 -5.90
N GLN A 395 21.57 2.70 -5.26
CA GLN A 395 21.99 3.83 -4.45
C GLN A 395 22.46 3.44 -3.05
N LEU A 396 22.22 2.20 -2.63
CA LEU A 396 22.67 1.67 -1.34
C LEU A 396 24.11 1.15 -1.44
N SER A 397 24.88 1.28 -0.36
CA SER A 397 26.18 0.61 -0.26
C SER A 397 26.00 -0.93 -0.30
N PRO A 398 27.05 -1.72 -0.63
CA PRO A 398 26.96 -3.17 -0.58
C PRO A 398 26.48 -3.72 0.76
N GLU A 399 26.88 -3.11 1.88
CA GLU A 399 26.47 -3.49 3.23
C GLU A 399 24.98 -3.17 3.47
N GLU A 400 24.52 -2.01 3.00
CA GLU A 400 23.12 -1.62 3.07
C GLU A 400 22.25 -2.50 2.17
N GLN A 401 22.73 -2.87 0.97
CA GLN A 401 22.05 -3.83 0.10
C GLN A 401 21.86 -5.18 0.79
N LEU A 402 22.91 -5.73 1.38
CA LEU A 402 22.84 -7.00 2.12
C LEU A 402 21.91 -6.89 3.33
N SER A 403 21.95 -5.77 4.06
CA SER A 403 21.03 -5.49 5.18
C SER A 403 19.59 -5.45 4.71
N ALA A 404 19.32 -4.91 3.52
CA ALA A 404 17.99 -4.91 2.90
C ALA A 404 17.61 -6.26 2.26
N GLY A 405 18.50 -7.27 2.27
CA GLY A 405 18.29 -8.58 1.66
C GLY A 405 18.52 -8.63 0.15
N VAL A 406 19.29 -7.68 -0.37
CA VAL A 406 19.63 -7.61 -1.80
C VAL A 406 21.02 -8.18 -2.02
N THR A 407 21.09 -9.37 -2.62
CA THR A 407 22.37 -10.02 -3.00
C THR A 407 22.66 -9.79 -4.49
N PRO A 408 23.94 -9.93 -4.92
CA PRO A 408 24.32 -9.73 -6.34
C PRO A 408 23.70 -10.73 -7.32
N ASP A 409 23.23 -11.89 -6.84
CA ASP A 409 22.56 -12.94 -7.60
C ASP A 409 21.03 -12.84 -7.59
N LEU A 410 20.46 -11.88 -6.84
CA LEU A 410 19.03 -11.76 -6.66
C LEU A 410 18.32 -11.29 -7.94
N ILE A 411 17.34 -12.06 -8.36
CA ILE A 411 16.36 -11.69 -9.39
C ILE A 411 14.97 -11.63 -8.74
N ARG A 412 14.20 -10.59 -9.05
CA ARG A 412 12.82 -10.44 -8.60
C ARG A 412 11.87 -10.52 -9.78
N LEU A 413 10.88 -11.41 -9.67
CA LEU A 413 9.76 -11.54 -10.59
C LEU A 413 8.49 -10.96 -9.97
N SER A 414 7.66 -10.31 -10.77
CA SER A 414 6.27 -9.97 -10.46
C SER A 414 5.39 -10.70 -11.46
N ILE A 415 4.57 -11.63 -10.98
CA ILE A 415 3.82 -12.55 -11.83
C ILE A 415 2.49 -11.93 -12.25
N GLY A 416 2.25 -11.92 -13.56
CA GLY A 416 1.04 -11.41 -14.20
C GLY A 416 -0.05 -12.45 -14.36
N LEU A 417 -0.79 -12.37 -15.47
CA LEU A 417 -1.99 -13.18 -15.75
C LEU A 417 -1.79 -14.15 -16.91
N GLU A 418 -0.62 -14.19 -17.51
CA GLU A 418 -0.26 -15.07 -18.61
C GLU A 418 -0.47 -16.54 -18.24
N ASP A 419 -0.53 -17.41 -19.21
CA ASP A 419 -0.54 -18.84 -18.98
C ASP A 419 0.76 -19.28 -18.32
N VAL A 420 0.66 -20.00 -17.22
CA VAL A 420 1.81 -20.33 -16.36
C VAL A 420 2.85 -21.19 -17.07
N ASP A 421 2.43 -22.05 -18.01
CA ASP A 421 3.32 -22.88 -18.80
C ASP A 421 4.17 -22.03 -19.76
N ASP A 422 3.60 -21.01 -20.38
CA ASP A 422 4.33 -20.06 -21.24
C ASP A 422 5.36 -19.26 -20.42
N LEU A 423 5.03 -18.88 -19.19
CA LEU A 423 5.97 -18.21 -18.28
C LEU A 423 7.14 -19.14 -17.90
N ILE A 424 6.86 -20.41 -17.61
CA ILE A 424 7.89 -21.41 -17.28
C ILE A 424 8.78 -21.68 -18.49
N ASP A 425 8.24 -21.79 -19.69
CA ASP A 425 9.01 -21.96 -20.93
C ASP A 425 9.92 -20.77 -21.19
N ASP A 426 9.46 -19.54 -20.93
CA ASP A 426 10.27 -18.32 -21.05
C ASP A 426 11.44 -18.31 -20.03
N LEU A 427 11.16 -18.71 -18.78
CA LEU A 427 12.21 -18.84 -17.75
C LEU A 427 13.22 -19.91 -18.13
N GLU A 428 12.77 -21.07 -18.61
CA GLU A 428 13.63 -22.21 -18.98
C GLU A 428 14.58 -21.86 -20.14
N GLN A 429 14.07 -21.18 -21.20
CA GLN A 429 14.91 -20.74 -22.30
C GLN A 429 15.95 -19.70 -21.86
N ALA A 430 15.59 -18.81 -20.91
CA ALA A 430 16.51 -17.82 -20.36
C ALA A 430 17.57 -18.47 -19.45
N PHE A 431 17.22 -19.49 -18.66
CA PHE A 431 18.19 -20.28 -17.90
C PHE A 431 19.19 -20.98 -18.82
N ARG A 432 18.75 -21.60 -19.95
CA ARG A 432 19.65 -22.18 -20.94
C ARG A 432 20.64 -21.17 -21.51
N ALA A 433 20.17 -19.96 -21.81
CA ALA A 433 21.03 -18.89 -22.30
C ALA A 433 22.03 -18.41 -21.23
N ALA A 434 21.62 -18.35 -19.95
CA ALA A 434 22.49 -17.99 -18.83
C ALA A 434 23.56 -19.07 -18.54
N ALA A 435 23.24 -20.34 -18.73
CA ALA A 435 24.20 -21.44 -18.57
C ALA A 435 25.43 -21.31 -19.48
N ALA A 436 25.30 -20.65 -20.62
CA ALA A 436 26.39 -20.45 -21.57
C ALA A 436 27.50 -19.47 -21.08
N VAL A 437 27.26 -18.76 -19.95
CA VAL A 437 28.22 -17.80 -19.37
C VAL A 437 28.72 -18.23 -17.98
N LEU A 438 28.35 -19.44 -17.54
CA LEU A 438 28.88 -20.10 -16.36
C LEU A 438 30.22 -20.81 -16.70
#